data_d1cf49e40dbca94ac39f127c949400fb
#
_entry.id   d1cf49e40dbca94ac39f127c949400fb
#
_cell.length_a   1.000
_cell.length_b   1.000
_cell.length_c   1.000
_cell.angle_alpha   90.00
_cell.angle_beta   90.00
_cell.angle_gamma   90.00
#
_symmetry.space_group_name_H-M   'P 1'
#
loop_
_entity.id
_entity.type
_entity.pdbx_description
1 polymer ?
#
loop_
_entity_poly.entity_id
_entity_poly.type
_entity_poly.pdbx_seq_one_letter_code
_entity_poly.pdbx_strand_id
1 'polypeptide(L)'
;MNVAGVLRGRLRLLRNTLFRRARRGSARHPLLGAVLAAGLGALLFGGMRALFAWVDPNGSSPDEAGVLLGLALTAGLFGLLVFDLQEAIGVLLLDSDLELLRRAPLRARERFGLKLVDAMARTSSMVVVLLLPALLAYVASYGAGGWGPVLVPLLLAGLWSIPVGLGVALAITVVSRLPARHAREGLALFTTFGLVLVWLANVYALPRLAGSEEPVPATLTRFMAAPPPLVAALPSIWAARALAAAARGAPGAAAGPTAGLLLAGALSMALAVAVAGRGLEAAQARVASPRPRARRAIARAPVAGAPARRAGITRAILTRDARLFLRDWTMLSDVLMSAALWTLLPFVGLSLPAGRGPLVDGLALLALAVALGYEVAARALPFEREGGAWRRLAPVSAWRWTLAKLAGAALVAAPILLVASLAIALPLRLGPGAWLSALTLALPALGLALAVGLLSGAWFGNPRWTDPRAMLGLTGRLVALLLLVTQVGLWIGVWLGAHALGPRLPSGVMLIAPAVLAALLALAPLEMTARRIAATEWPG
;
A
#
# COMPACT_ATOMS: atom_id res chain seq x y z
N MET A 1 -17.33 21.86 -27.78
CA MET A 1 -17.09 20.38 -27.69
C MET A 1 -17.90 19.89 -26.49
N ASN A 2 -18.82 18.92 -26.67
CA ASN A 2 -19.74 18.53 -25.59
C ASN A 2 -19.00 17.54 -24.65
N VAL A 3 -18.99 17.79 -23.34
CA VAL A 3 -18.35 16.92 -22.31
C VAL A 3 -18.78 15.46 -22.47
N ALA A 4 -20.05 15.22 -22.83
CA ALA A 4 -20.56 13.89 -23.14
C ALA A 4 -19.87 13.23 -24.34
N GLY A 5 -19.41 14.00 -25.32
CA GLY A 5 -18.63 13.51 -26.46
C GLY A 5 -17.22 13.08 -26.05
N VAL A 6 -16.57 13.84 -25.18
CA VAL A 6 -15.23 13.51 -24.63
C VAL A 6 -15.30 12.27 -23.74
N LEU A 7 -16.31 12.19 -22.86
CA LEU A 7 -16.56 11.00 -22.04
C LEU A 7 -16.84 9.75 -22.87
N ARG A 8 -17.68 9.84 -23.88
CA ARG A 8 -17.92 8.74 -24.84
C ARG A 8 -16.64 8.34 -25.58
N GLY A 9 -15.84 9.31 -26.01
CA GLY A 9 -14.53 9.07 -26.63
C GLY A 9 -13.58 8.32 -25.67
N ARG A 10 -13.50 8.72 -24.40
CA ARG A 10 -12.68 8.06 -23.39
C ARG A 10 -13.17 6.66 -23.05
N LEU A 11 -14.47 6.45 -22.90
CA LEU A 11 -15.07 5.12 -22.72
C LEU A 11 -14.79 4.20 -23.92
N ARG A 12 -14.85 4.73 -25.15
CA ARG A 12 -14.44 3.99 -26.35
C ARG A 12 -12.95 3.66 -26.36
N LEU A 13 -12.09 4.59 -25.94
CA LEU A 13 -10.65 4.36 -25.81
C LEU A 13 -10.34 3.32 -24.73
N LEU A 14 -10.97 3.40 -23.56
CA LEU A 14 -10.87 2.39 -22.50
C LEU A 14 -11.32 1.02 -22.99
N ARG A 15 -12.49 0.95 -23.63
CA ARG A 15 -12.98 -0.29 -24.26
C ARG A 15 -12.00 -0.82 -25.30
N ASN A 16 -11.53 0.04 -26.20
CA ASN A 16 -10.60 -0.35 -27.26
C ASN A 16 -9.23 -0.77 -26.72
N THR A 17 -8.73 -0.14 -25.64
CA THR A 17 -7.46 -0.57 -25.02
C THR A 17 -7.61 -1.92 -24.32
N LEU A 18 -8.73 -2.20 -23.69
CA LEU A 18 -9.04 -3.50 -23.12
C LEU A 18 -9.14 -4.58 -24.21
N PHE A 19 -9.92 -4.34 -25.28
CA PHE A 19 -10.16 -5.33 -26.33
C PHE A 19 -9.04 -5.42 -27.37
N ARG A 20 -8.33 -4.34 -27.74
CA ARG A 20 -7.19 -4.40 -28.68
C ARG A 20 -5.92 -5.00 -28.05
N ARG A 21 -5.68 -4.81 -26.77
CA ARG A 21 -4.59 -5.51 -26.06
C ARG A 21 -4.84 -7.02 -26.01
N ALA A 22 -6.11 -7.44 -25.93
CA ALA A 22 -6.48 -8.84 -26.04
C ALA A 22 -6.12 -9.45 -27.40
N ARG A 23 -6.26 -8.70 -28.51
CA ARG A 23 -6.00 -9.20 -29.88
C ARG A 23 -4.50 -9.26 -30.28
N ARG A 24 -3.61 -8.49 -29.67
CA ARG A 24 -2.17 -8.40 -30.05
C ARG A 24 -1.24 -9.35 -29.30
N GLY A 25 -1.70 -10.47 -28.78
CA GLY A 25 -0.85 -11.46 -28.10
C GLY A 25 -0.35 -11.04 -26.69
N SER A 26 -0.57 -9.79 -26.26
CA SER A 26 -0.29 -9.34 -24.88
C SER A 26 -1.50 -9.53 -23.93
N ALA A 27 -2.48 -10.34 -24.34
CA ALA A 27 -3.71 -10.61 -23.58
C ALA A 27 -3.49 -11.36 -22.27
N ARG A 28 -2.31 -11.93 -22.07
CA ARG A 28 -1.98 -12.66 -20.82
C ARG A 28 -1.94 -11.73 -19.60
N HIS A 29 -1.55 -10.47 -19.76
CA HIS A 29 -1.40 -9.55 -18.65
C HIS A 29 -2.71 -9.06 -18.01
N PRO A 30 -3.76 -8.63 -18.76
CA PRO A 30 -5.00 -8.19 -18.12
C PRO A 30 -5.81 -9.35 -17.52
N LEU A 31 -5.79 -10.54 -18.16
CA LEU A 31 -6.40 -11.75 -17.60
C LEU A 31 -5.71 -12.16 -16.29
N LEU A 32 -4.39 -12.20 -16.27
CA LEU A 32 -3.62 -12.47 -15.06
C LEU A 32 -3.95 -11.46 -13.97
N GLY A 33 -4.03 -10.16 -14.31
CA GLY A 33 -4.42 -9.12 -13.37
C GLY A 33 -5.83 -9.34 -12.78
N ALA A 34 -6.79 -9.74 -13.62
CA ALA A 34 -8.15 -10.03 -13.16
C ALA A 34 -8.21 -11.29 -12.27
N VAL A 35 -7.49 -12.35 -12.64
CA VAL A 35 -7.40 -13.59 -11.84
C VAL A 35 -6.76 -13.30 -10.49
N LEU A 36 -5.68 -12.52 -10.47
CA LEU A 36 -5.01 -12.14 -9.22
C LEU A 36 -5.88 -11.25 -8.33
N ALA A 37 -6.61 -10.29 -8.92
CA ALA A 37 -7.56 -9.46 -8.18
C ALA A 37 -8.70 -10.30 -7.59
N ALA A 38 -9.24 -11.26 -8.37
CA ALA A 38 -10.26 -12.18 -7.91
C ALA A 38 -9.72 -13.11 -6.80
N GLY A 39 -8.50 -13.65 -6.96
CA GLY A 39 -7.83 -14.49 -5.96
C GLY A 39 -7.60 -13.75 -4.65
N LEU A 40 -7.13 -12.50 -4.71
CA LEU A 40 -6.97 -11.64 -3.55
C LEU A 40 -8.32 -11.32 -2.89
N GLY A 41 -9.33 -10.98 -3.70
CA GLY A 41 -10.68 -10.76 -3.19
C GLY A 41 -11.25 -12.00 -2.49
N ALA A 42 -11.04 -13.20 -3.06
CA ALA A 42 -11.45 -14.45 -2.45
C ALA A 42 -10.70 -14.74 -1.13
N LEU A 43 -9.41 -14.44 -1.07
CA LEU A 43 -8.60 -14.59 0.13
C LEU A 43 -9.04 -13.62 1.24
N LEU A 44 -9.29 -12.35 0.90
CA LEU A 44 -9.83 -11.37 1.86
C LEU A 44 -11.23 -11.76 2.33
N PHE A 45 -12.08 -12.22 1.41
CA PHE A 45 -13.41 -12.74 1.74
C PHE A 45 -13.34 -13.93 2.72
N GLY A 46 -12.49 -14.92 2.41
CA GLY A 46 -12.29 -16.10 3.27
C GLY A 46 -11.70 -15.73 4.63
N GLY A 47 -10.70 -14.83 4.65
CA GLY A 47 -10.11 -14.33 5.89
C GLY A 47 -11.09 -13.58 6.77
N MET A 48 -11.93 -12.72 6.18
CA MET A 48 -12.99 -12.02 6.93
C MET A 48 -14.06 -12.98 7.46
N ARG A 49 -14.46 -14.00 6.68
CA ARG A 49 -15.39 -15.03 7.16
C ARG A 49 -14.81 -15.84 8.31
N ALA A 50 -13.53 -16.22 8.23
CA ALA A 50 -12.84 -16.90 9.31
C ALA A 50 -12.76 -16.03 10.56
N LEU A 51 -12.52 -14.72 10.41
CA LEU A 51 -12.50 -13.77 11.51
C LEU A 51 -13.87 -13.63 12.17
N PHE A 52 -14.95 -13.55 11.39
CA PHE A 52 -16.31 -13.52 11.94
C PHE A 52 -16.65 -14.81 12.67
N ALA A 53 -16.35 -15.98 12.10
CA ALA A 53 -16.56 -17.27 12.76
C ALA A 53 -15.73 -17.45 14.04
N TRP A 54 -14.56 -16.78 14.12
CA TRP A 54 -13.74 -16.82 15.33
C TRP A 54 -14.32 -15.95 16.46
N VAL A 55 -14.92 -14.80 16.13
CA VAL A 55 -15.52 -13.87 17.12
C VAL A 55 -16.92 -14.33 17.53
N ASP A 56 -17.71 -14.79 16.58
CA ASP A 56 -19.07 -15.28 16.79
C ASP A 56 -19.24 -16.67 16.17
N PRO A 57 -18.77 -17.73 16.87
CA PRO A 57 -18.84 -19.11 16.37
C PRO A 57 -20.26 -19.59 16.08
N ASN A 58 -21.26 -19.04 16.77
CA ASN A 58 -22.67 -19.42 16.64
C ASN A 58 -23.44 -18.57 15.60
N GLY A 59 -22.85 -17.52 15.07
CA GLY A 59 -23.51 -16.61 14.13
C GLY A 59 -24.69 -15.83 14.73
N SER A 60 -24.70 -15.67 16.06
CA SER A 60 -25.83 -15.10 16.82
C SER A 60 -25.73 -13.59 17.06
N SER A 61 -24.55 -13.02 16.88
CA SER A 61 -24.25 -11.63 17.26
C SER A 61 -23.82 -10.76 16.06
N PRO A 62 -24.75 -10.40 15.16
CA PRO A 62 -24.41 -9.57 13.98
C PRO A 62 -23.84 -8.20 14.36
N ASP A 63 -24.18 -7.66 15.53
CA ASP A 63 -23.66 -6.37 15.99
C ASP A 63 -22.18 -6.44 16.35
N GLU A 64 -21.72 -7.50 17.02
CA GLU A 64 -20.32 -7.70 17.36
C GLU A 64 -19.46 -7.86 16.09
N ALA A 65 -19.88 -8.73 15.18
CA ALA A 65 -19.25 -8.86 13.88
C ALA A 65 -19.31 -7.56 13.06
N GLY A 66 -20.39 -6.80 13.21
CA GLY A 66 -20.56 -5.49 12.57
C GLY A 66 -19.48 -4.50 12.94
N VAL A 67 -18.92 -4.58 14.14
CA VAL A 67 -17.84 -3.67 14.55
C VAL A 67 -16.50 -4.12 14.06
N LEU A 68 -16.21 -5.39 14.01
CA LEU A 68 -15.03 -5.88 13.32
C LEU A 68 -15.06 -5.47 11.85
N LEU A 69 -16.21 -5.58 11.20
CA LEU A 69 -16.40 -5.05 9.87
C LEU A 69 -16.10 -3.54 9.84
N GLY A 70 -16.66 -2.76 10.77
CA GLY A 70 -16.43 -1.32 10.85
C GLY A 70 -14.95 -0.95 11.03
N LEU A 71 -14.22 -1.67 11.86
CA LEU A 71 -12.78 -1.48 12.06
C LEU A 71 -11.98 -1.86 10.80
N ALA A 72 -12.30 -2.99 10.17
CA ALA A 72 -11.66 -3.41 8.92
C ALA A 72 -11.92 -2.40 7.79
N LEU A 73 -13.15 -1.91 7.67
CA LEU A 73 -13.50 -0.84 6.73
C LEU A 73 -12.81 0.49 7.07
N THR A 74 -12.59 0.82 8.35
CA THR A 74 -11.84 2.01 8.76
C THR A 74 -10.39 1.92 8.27
N ALA A 75 -9.74 0.79 8.50
CA ALA A 75 -8.38 0.55 8.01
C ALA A 75 -8.32 0.62 6.48
N GLY A 76 -9.30 -0.01 5.79
CA GLY A 76 -9.43 0.06 4.34
C GLY A 76 -9.65 1.48 3.81
N LEU A 77 -10.54 2.27 4.43
CA LEU A 77 -10.78 3.67 4.06
C LEU A 77 -9.55 4.55 4.25
N PHE A 78 -8.80 4.34 5.33
CA PHE A 78 -7.59 5.09 5.56
C PHE A 78 -6.52 4.75 4.51
N GLY A 79 -6.33 3.47 4.21
CA GLY A 79 -5.44 3.03 3.13
C GLY A 79 -5.86 3.60 1.77
N LEU A 80 -7.17 3.61 1.47
CA LEU A 80 -7.71 4.23 0.26
C LEU A 80 -7.51 5.74 0.24
N LEU A 81 -7.71 6.45 1.34
CA LEU A 81 -7.47 7.90 1.41
C LEU A 81 -6.03 8.25 1.08
N VAL A 82 -5.08 7.50 1.63
CA VAL A 82 -3.66 7.67 1.32
C VAL A 82 -3.38 7.37 -0.15
N PHE A 83 -3.96 6.30 -0.69
CA PHE A 83 -3.83 5.92 -2.10
C PHE A 83 -4.46 6.98 -3.02
N ASP A 84 -5.69 7.43 -2.72
CA ASP A 84 -6.42 8.42 -3.50
C ASP A 84 -5.78 9.80 -3.47
N LEU A 85 -5.25 10.21 -2.32
CA LEU A 85 -4.47 11.45 -2.20
C LEU A 85 -3.30 11.44 -3.18
N GLN A 86 -2.64 10.33 -3.27
CA GLN A 86 -1.47 10.16 -4.13
C GLN A 86 -1.85 10.05 -5.60
N GLU A 87 -2.94 9.31 -5.92
CA GLU A 87 -3.42 9.18 -7.29
C GLU A 87 -3.97 10.52 -7.82
N ALA A 88 -4.64 11.30 -6.94
CA ALA A 88 -5.11 12.65 -7.26
C ALA A 88 -3.97 13.56 -7.75
N ILE A 89 -2.78 13.46 -7.14
CA ILE A 89 -1.62 14.23 -7.59
C ILE A 89 -1.17 13.77 -8.96
N GLY A 90 -1.06 12.46 -9.17
CA GLY A 90 -0.69 11.88 -10.46
C GLY A 90 -1.62 12.36 -11.57
N VAL A 91 -2.93 12.23 -11.36
CA VAL A 91 -3.96 12.53 -12.37
C VAL A 91 -4.19 14.03 -12.57
N LEU A 92 -4.27 14.80 -11.47
CA LEU A 92 -4.65 16.22 -11.53
C LEU A 92 -3.49 17.17 -11.81
N LEU A 93 -2.27 16.79 -11.42
CA LEU A 93 -1.13 17.69 -11.41
C LEU A 93 0.04 17.24 -12.30
N LEU A 94 0.17 15.94 -12.57
CA LEU A 94 1.34 15.37 -13.25
C LEU A 94 1.04 14.66 -14.57
N ASP A 95 -0.23 14.49 -14.92
CA ASP A 95 -0.61 13.74 -16.10
C ASP A 95 -0.20 14.45 -17.39
N SER A 96 0.32 13.70 -18.36
CA SER A 96 0.86 14.23 -19.63
C SER A 96 -0.21 14.86 -20.53
N ASP A 97 -1.49 14.51 -20.34
CA ASP A 97 -2.61 15.06 -21.13
C ASP A 97 -3.13 16.40 -20.62
N LEU A 98 -2.64 16.88 -19.47
CA LEU A 98 -3.05 18.18 -18.91
C LEU A 98 -2.79 19.35 -19.86
N GLU A 99 -1.70 19.30 -20.61
CA GLU A 99 -1.39 20.37 -21.57
C GLU A 99 -2.37 20.38 -22.75
N LEU A 100 -2.76 19.19 -23.22
CA LEU A 100 -3.80 19.04 -24.25
C LEU A 100 -5.15 19.54 -23.75
N LEU A 101 -5.51 19.21 -22.51
CA LEU A 101 -6.77 19.67 -21.90
C LEU A 101 -6.78 21.19 -21.66
N ARG A 102 -5.62 21.81 -21.40
CA ARG A 102 -5.52 23.27 -21.27
C ARG A 102 -5.74 23.99 -22.59
N ARG A 103 -5.31 23.40 -23.70
CA ARG A 103 -5.51 23.94 -25.05
C ARG A 103 -6.92 23.70 -25.59
N ALA A 104 -7.64 22.75 -25.01
CA ALA A 104 -9.03 22.47 -25.38
C ALA A 104 -9.97 23.59 -24.91
N PRO A 105 -11.02 23.93 -25.67
CA PRO A 105 -12.01 24.94 -25.31
C PRO A 105 -12.99 24.39 -24.24
N LEU A 106 -12.45 23.99 -23.09
CA LEU A 106 -13.17 23.45 -21.95
C LEU A 106 -13.07 24.40 -20.76
N ARG A 107 -14.19 24.59 -20.05
CA ARG A 107 -14.19 25.35 -18.80
C ARG A 107 -13.37 24.63 -17.71
N ALA A 108 -12.82 25.37 -16.75
CA ALA A 108 -12.01 24.79 -15.66
C ALA A 108 -12.76 23.68 -14.91
N ARG A 109 -14.06 23.87 -14.66
CA ARG A 109 -14.92 22.87 -14.02
C ARG A 109 -15.09 21.58 -14.84
N GLU A 110 -15.17 21.70 -16.16
CA GLU A 110 -15.30 20.55 -17.06
C GLU A 110 -13.99 19.77 -17.13
N ARG A 111 -12.87 20.45 -17.19
CA ARG A 111 -11.53 19.84 -17.12
C ARG A 111 -11.33 19.09 -15.80
N PHE A 112 -11.74 19.70 -14.68
CA PHE A 112 -11.68 19.07 -13.38
C PHE A 112 -12.58 17.83 -13.31
N GLY A 113 -13.83 17.93 -13.75
CA GLY A 113 -14.75 16.79 -13.76
C GLY A 113 -14.23 15.60 -14.56
N LEU A 114 -13.63 15.85 -15.75
CA LEU A 114 -12.99 14.80 -16.54
C LEU A 114 -11.86 14.11 -15.78
N LYS A 115 -11.00 14.90 -15.12
CA LYS A 115 -9.87 14.37 -14.35
C LYS A 115 -10.31 13.68 -13.07
N LEU A 116 -11.39 14.13 -12.45
CA LEU A 116 -11.98 13.47 -11.29
C LEU A 116 -12.50 12.07 -11.67
N VAL A 117 -13.18 11.95 -12.82
CA VAL A 117 -13.62 10.65 -13.34
C VAL A 117 -12.42 9.74 -13.62
N ASP A 118 -11.33 10.26 -14.18
CA ASP A 118 -10.10 9.49 -14.39
C ASP A 118 -9.49 9.00 -13.07
N ALA A 119 -9.44 9.86 -12.04
CA ALA A 119 -8.97 9.48 -10.70
C ALA A 119 -9.86 8.37 -10.12
N MET A 120 -11.18 8.56 -10.12
CA MET A 120 -12.14 7.56 -9.66
C MET A 120 -11.98 6.22 -10.39
N ALA A 121 -11.80 6.23 -11.72
CA ALA A 121 -11.62 5.00 -12.49
C ALA A 121 -10.33 4.25 -12.12
N ARG A 122 -9.26 4.96 -11.74
CA ARG A 122 -8.00 4.33 -11.32
C ARG A 122 -8.08 3.73 -9.93
N THR A 123 -8.83 4.35 -9.02
CA THR A 123 -8.98 3.90 -7.64
C THR A 123 -10.07 2.84 -7.47
N SER A 124 -11.03 2.75 -8.39
CA SER A 124 -12.15 1.81 -8.33
C SER A 124 -11.73 0.35 -8.15
N SER A 125 -10.65 -0.07 -8.79
CA SER A 125 -10.15 -1.44 -8.67
C SER A 125 -9.67 -1.77 -7.25
N MET A 126 -9.04 -0.82 -6.55
CA MET A 126 -8.61 -1.01 -5.16
C MET A 126 -9.79 -1.04 -4.19
N VAL A 127 -10.80 -0.20 -4.41
CA VAL A 127 -12.05 -0.21 -3.62
C VAL A 127 -12.74 -1.56 -3.73
N VAL A 128 -12.90 -2.08 -4.97
CA VAL A 128 -13.55 -3.38 -5.21
C VAL A 128 -12.75 -4.52 -4.57
N VAL A 129 -11.43 -4.50 -4.66
CA VAL A 129 -10.58 -5.58 -4.13
C VAL A 129 -10.49 -5.53 -2.59
N LEU A 130 -10.48 -4.34 -1.97
CA LEU A 130 -10.26 -4.20 -0.52
C LEU A 130 -11.56 -4.18 0.28
N LEU A 131 -12.57 -3.41 -0.15
CA LEU A 131 -13.79 -3.20 0.66
C LEU A 131 -14.90 -4.18 0.33
N LEU A 132 -15.11 -4.50 -0.95
CA LEU A 132 -16.21 -5.36 -1.38
C LEU A 132 -16.14 -6.77 -0.75
N PRO A 133 -14.98 -7.46 -0.67
CA PRO A 133 -14.90 -8.77 -0.04
C PRO A 133 -15.32 -8.77 1.43
N ALA A 134 -14.97 -7.73 2.19
CA ALA A 134 -15.36 -7.60 3.60
C ALA A 134 -16.88 -7.43 3.76
N LEU A 135 -17.50 -6.57 2.92
CA LEU A 135 -18.96 -6.38 2.92
C LEU A 135 -19.69 -7.67 2.53
N LEU A 136 -19.21 -8.36 1.48
CA LEU A 136 -19.80 -9.62 1.03
C LEU A 136 -19.60 -10.75 2.05
N ALA A 137 -18.45 -10.81 2.72
CA ALA A 137 -18.19 -11.79 3.77
C ALA A 137 -19.18 -11.63 4.93
N TYR A 138 -19.45 -10.39 5.32
CA TYR A 138 -20.45 -10.11 6.36
C TYR A 138 -21.85 -10.55 5.94
N VAL A 139 -22.29 -10.17 4.73
CA VAL A 139 -23.59 -10.57 4.19
C VAL A 139 -23.71 -12.11 4.07
N ALA A 140 -22.63 -12.79 3.69
CA ALA A 140 -22.59 -14.25 3.58
C ALA A 140 -22.61 -14.95 4.93
N SER A 141 -22.14 -14.31 6.02
CA SER A 141 -22.10 -14.89 7.37
C SER A 141 -23.39 -14.64 8.16
N TYR A 142 -23.96 -13.43 8.06
CA TYR A 142 -25.10 -13.02 8.89
C TYR A 142 -26.39 -12.79 8.11
N GLY A 143 -26.32 -12.81 6.79
CA GLY A 143 -27.43 -12.43 5.93
C GLY A 143 -27.63 -10.91 5.89
N ALA A 144 -28.50 -10.46 5.04
CA ALA A 144 -29.01 -9.09 5.00
C ALA A 144 -30.47 -9.11 4.48
N GLY A 145 -31.16 -10.25 4.63
CA GLY A 145 -32.44 -10.49 3.96
C GLY A 145 -32.32 -10.26 2.46
N GLY A 146 -33.36 -9.91 1.76
CA GLY A 146 -33.31 -9.52 0.33
C GLY A 146 -32.61 -8.17 0.03
N TRP A 147 -32.12 -7.46 1.06
CA TRP A 147 -31.57 -6.10 0.93
C TRP A 147 -30.08 -6.03 0.59
N GLY A 148 -29.34 -7.14 0.78
CA GLY A 148 -27.90 -7.19 0.50
C GLY A 148 -27.51 -6.67 -0.90
N PRO A 149 -28.17 -7.09 -1.99
CA PRO A 149 -27.87 -6.63 -3.34
C PRO A 149 -28.03 -5.11 -3.56
N VAL A 150 -28.86 -4.45 -2.75
CA VAL A 150 -29.07 -3.00 -2.82
C VAL A 150 -28.14 -2.26 -1.87
N LEU A 151 -28.01 -2.74 -0.63
CA LEU A 151 -27.21 -2.08 0.40
C LEU A 151 -25.72 -2.10 0.07
N VAL A 152 -25.17 -3.24 -0.34
CA VAL A 152 -23.73 -3.36 -0.59
C VAL A 152 -23.23 -2.36 -1.64
N PRO A 153 -23.85 -2.19 -2.83
CA PRO A 153 -23.45 -1.17 -3.78
C PRO A 153 -23.59 0.26 -3.26
N LEU A 154 -24.66 0.57 -2.51
CA LEU A 154 -24.86 1.91 -1.94
C LEU A 154 -23.79 2.23 -0.90
N LEU A 155 -23.51 1.31 0.01
CA LEU A 155 -22.46 1.46 1.01
C LEU A 155 -21.08 1.57 0.36
N LEU A 156 -20.80 0.75 -0.65
CA LEU A 156 -19.54 0.82 -1.39
C LEU A 156 -19.37 2.16 -2.09
N ALA A 157 -20.43 2.71 -2.70
CA ALA A 157 -20.41 4.02 -3.35
C ALA A 157 -20.11 5.15 -2.35
N GLY A 158 -20.76 5.12 -1.17
CA GLY A 158 -20.49 6.07 -0.10
C GLY A 158 -19.05 5.97 0.43
N LEU A 159 -18.61 4.75 0.76
CA LEU A 159 -17.25 4.48 1.24
C LEU A 159 -16.18 4.86 0.20
N TRP A 160 -16.44 4.73 -1.09
CA TRP A 160 -15.51 5.10 -2.14
C TRP A 160 -15.42 6.63 -2.34
N SER A 161 -16.56 7.33 -2.34
CA SER A 161 -16.60 8.77 -2.63
C SER A 161 -15.90 9.61 -1.55
N ILE A 162 -15.88 9.15 -0.30
CA ILE A 162 -15.24 9.89 0.81
C ILE A 162 -13.72 10.02 0.62
N PRO A 163 -12.92 8.93 0.48
CA PRO A 163 -11.47 9.05 0.33
C PRO A 163 -11.08 9.76 -0.98
N VAL A 164 -11.82 9.53 -2.07
CA VAL A 164 -11.56 10.25 -3.34
C VAL A 164 -11.76 11.74 -3.16
N GLY A 165 -12.91 12.16 -2.60
CA GLY A 165 -13.22 13.58 -2.40
C GLY A 165 -12.23 14.27 -1.47
N LEU A 166 -11.93 13.66 -0.32
CA LEU A 166 -10.97 14.18 0.64
C LEU A 166 -9.54 14.17 0.09
N GLY A 167 -9.13 13.11 -0.58
CA GLY A 167 -7.81 12.99 -1.20
C GLY A 167 -7.56 14.07 -2.24
N VAL A 168 -8.53 14.32 -3.12
CA VAL A 168 -8.47 15.40 -4.12
C VAL A 168 -8.42 16.78 -3.45
N ALA A 169 -9.29 17.04 -2.48
CA ALA A 169 -9.34 18.33 -1.78
C ALA A 169 -8.01 18.60 -1.04
N LEU A 170 -7.48 17.61 -0.34
CA LEU A 170 -6.19 17.71 0.35
C LEU A 170 -5.04 17.91 -0.63
N ALA A 171 -4.98 17.14 -1.72
CA ALA A 171 -3.93 17.26 -2.74
C ALA A 171 -3.85 18.70 -3.28
N ILE A 172 -4.99 19.25 -3.70
CA ILE A 172 -5.05 20.61 -4.26
C ILE A 172 -4.70 21.65 -3.20
N THR A 173 -5.26 21.52 -1.97
CA THR A 173 -5.02 22.48 -0.88
C THR A 173 -3.54 22.52 -0.50
N VAL A 174 -2.92 21.38 -0.30
CA VAL A 174 -1.51 21.29 0.10
C VAL A 174 -0.62 21.85 -1.01
N VAL A 175 -0.79 21.40 -2.26
CA VAL A 175 0.05 21.86 -3.38
C VAL A 175 -0.17 23.33 -3.69
N SER A 176 -1.40 23.86 -3.55
CA SER A 176 -1.68 25.29 -3.78
C SER A 176 -1.05 26.22 -2.73
N ARG A 177 -0.71 25.72 -1.54
CA ARG A 177 -0.12 26.52 -0.46
C ARG A 177 1.39 26.35 -0.31
N LEU A 178 1.94 25.21 -0.72
CA LEU A 178 3.37 24.94 -0.59
C LEU A 178 4.19 25.64 -1.69
N PRO A 179 5.44 26.04 -1.40
CA PRO A 179 6.38 26.49 -2.42
C PRO A 179 6.56 25.42 -3.51
N ALA A 180 6.67 25.87 -4.78
CA ALA A 180 6.76 24.96 -5.94
C ALA A 180 7.87 23.88 -5.82
N ARG A 181 8.99 24.24 -5.20
CA ARG A 181 10.13 23.35 -4.95
C ARG A 181 9.83 22.21 -3.97
N HIS A 182 8.90 22.41 -3.04
CA HIS A 182 8.56 21.46 -1.97
C HIS A 182 7.17 20.85 -2.10
N ALA A 183 6.41 21.21 -3.15
CA ALA A 183 5.03 20.75 -3.30
C ALA A 183 4.90 19.21 -3.31
N ARG A 184 5.82 18.50 -3.97
CA ARG A 184 5.86 17.04 -3.99
C ARG A 184 6.37 16.45 -2.67
N GLU A 185 7.43 17.06 -2.13
CA GLU A 185 8.05 16.63 -0.88
C GLU A 185 7.11 16.88 0.30
N GLY A 186 6.44 18.04 0.33
CA GLY A 186 5.48 18.39 1.37
C GLY A 186 4.26 17.47 1.41
N LEU A 187 3.85 16.97 0.25
CA LEU A 187 2.73 16.05 0.16
C LEU A 187 3.09 14.65 0.66
N ALA A 188 4.30 14.18 0.31
CA ALA A 188 4.84 12.94 0.84
C ALA A 188 5.04 13.03 2.37
N LEU A 189 5.54 14.17 2.87
CA LEU A 189 5.62 14.46 4.30
C LEU A 189 4.25 14.46 4.98
N PHE A 190 3.25 15.08 4.36
CA PHE A 190 1.90 15.14 4.92
C PHE A 190 1.27 13.74 5.06
N THR A 191 1.43 12.87 4.05
CA THR A 191 0.94 11.49 4.12
C THR A 191 1.68 10.69 5.19
N THR A 192 3.01 10.82 5.27
CA THR A 192 3.83 10.16 6.30
C THR A 192 3.48 10.66 7.70
N PHE A 193 3.33 11.98 7.87
CA PHE A 193 2.97 12.59 9.15
C PHE A 193 1.56 12.19 9.59
N GLY A 194 0.58 12.20 8.66
CA GLY A 194 -0.78 11.73 8.94
C GLY A 194 -0.80 10.28 9.42
N LEU A 195 0.00 9.42 8.79
CA LEU A 195 0.11 8.03 9.18
C LEU A 195 0.79 7.86 10.55
N VAL A 196 1.88 8.60 10.80
CA VAL A 196 2.54 8.62 12.12
C VAL A 196 1.59 9.11 13.21
N LEU A 197 0.73 10.08 12.91
CA LEU A 197 -0.26 10.60 13.86
C LEU A 197 -1.35 9.57 14.16
N VAL A 198 -1.82 8.83 13.14
CA VAL A 198 -2.73 7.68 13.32
C VAL A 198 -2.03 6.57 14.13
N TRP A 199 -0.76 6.31 13.85
CA TRP A 199 0.05 5.37 14.61
C TRP A 199 0.15 5.77 16.09
N LEU A 200 0.51 7.02 16.38
CA LEU A 200 0.55 7.56 17.74
C LEU A 200 -0.83 7.47 18.43
N ALA A 201 -1.90 7.83 17.72
CA ALA A 201 -3.24 7.72 18.27
C ALA A 201 -3.61 6.27 18.62
N ASN A 202 -3.27 5.30 17.76
CA ASN A 202 -3.48 3.88 18.05
C ASN A 202 -2.61 3.40 19.23
N VAL A 203 -1.33 3.72 19.25
CA VAL A 203 -0.39 3.25 20.28
C VAL A 203 -0.72 3.82 21.67
N TYR A 204 -1.15 5.08 21.74
CA TYR A 204 -1.37 5.76 23.01
C TYR A 204 -2.84 5.89 23.41
N ALA A 205 -3.76 6.00 22.48
CA ALA A 205 -5.18 6.20 22.77
C ALA A 205 -5.94 4.87 22.93
N LEU A 206 -5.74 3.90 22.04
CA LEU A 206 -6.44 2.62 22.09
C LEU A 206 -6.19 1.83 23.40
N PRO A 207 -4.96 1.66 23.91
CA PRO A 207 -4.73 0.96 25.18
C PRO A 207 -5.36 1.67 26.39
N ARG A 208 -5.42 3.02 26.35
CA ARG A 208 -6.05 3.80 27.42
C ARG A 208 -7.58 3.79 27.35
N LEU A 209 -8.13 3.60 26.16
CA LEU A 209 -9.57 3.45 25.94
C LEU A 209 -10.03 2.01 26.26
N ALA A 210 -9.14 1.04 26.05
CA ALA A 210 -9.39 -0.37 26.33
C ALA A 210 -9.25 -0.76 27.82
N GLY A 211 -8.64 0.06 28.63
CA GLY A 211 -8.45 0.13 30.10
C GLY A 211 -8.84 -1.03 31.02
N SER A 212 -9.01 -2.26 30.54
CA SER A 212 -9.50 -3.37 31.34
C SER A 212 -8.74 -4.66 31.06
N GLU A 213 -8.39 -5.39 32.10
CA GLU A 213 -7.84 -6.75 32.08
C GLU A 213 -8.86 -7.81 31.56
N GLU A 214 -9.98 -7.38 30.98
CA GLU A 214 -11.06 -8.25 30.52
C GLU A 214 -10.76 -8.96 29.19
N PRO A 215 -11.29 -10.15 28.96
CA PRO A 215 -11.10 -10.88 27.70
C PRO A 215 -11.68 -10.10 26.51
N VAL A 216 -10.98 -10.17 25.37
CA VAL A 216 -11.25 -9.43 24.12
C VAL A 216 -12.72 -9.40 23.69
N PRO A 217 -13.48 -10.52 23.76
CA PRO A 217 -14.89 -10.48 23.39
C PRO A 217 -15.68 -9.48 24.24
N ALA A 218 -15.48 -9.47 25.57
CA ALA A 218 -16.20 -8.55 26.46
C ALA A 218 -15.83 -7.09 26.24
N THR A 219 -14.55 -6.79 25.97
CA THR A 219 -14.08 -5.42 25.66
C THR A 219 -14.61 -4.95 24.32
N LEU A 220 -14.61 -5.82 23.30
CA LEU A 220 -15.20 -5.53 22.00
C LEU A 220 -16.70 -5.30 22.13
N THR A 221 -17.44 -6.13 22.83
CA THR A 221 -18.89 -6.02 23.04
C THR A 221 -19.24 -4.67 23.71
N ARG A 222 -18.50 -4.27 24.74
CA ARG A 222 -18.67 -2.94 25.38
C ARG A 222 -18.33 -1.78 24.45
N PHE A 223 -17.21 -1.86 23.76
CA PHE A 223 -16.82 -0.88 22.77
C PHE A 223 -17.86 -0.72 21.66
N MET A 224 -18.59 -1.80 21.37
CA MET A 224 -19.62 -1.87 20.36
C MET A 224 -20.95 -1.34 20.85
N ALA A 225 -21.31 -1.67 22.08
CA ALA A 225 -22.54 -1.19 22.69
C ALA A 225 -22.49 0.35 22.88
N ALA A 226 -21.32 0.89 23.24
CA ALA A 226 -21.10 2.31 23.47
C ALA A 226 -19.76 2.80 22.89
N PRO A 227 -19.61 2.83 21.55
CA PRO A 227 -18.39 3.34 20.94
C PRO A 227 -18.16 4.79 21.30
N PRO A 228 -16.89 5.20 21.54
CA PRO A 228 -16.57 6.61 21.75
C PRO A 228 -17.15 7.47 20.63
N PRO A 229 -17.60 8.72 20.91
CA PRO A 229 -18.28 9.56 19.93
C PRO A 229 -17.52 9.73 18.61
N LEU A 230 -16.19 9.84 18.68
CA LEU A 230 -15.32 9.92 17.51
C LEU A 230 -15.36 8.66 16.64
N VAL A 231 -15.42 7.48 17.24
CA VAL A 231 -15.52 6.22 16.52
C VAL A 231 -16.92 6.04 15.96
N ALA A 232 -17.95 6.37 16.73
CA ALA A 232 -19.34 6.33 16.28
C ALA A 232 -19.61 7.24 15.07
N ALA A 233 -18.85 8.32 14.93
CA ALA A 233 -18.92 9.26 13.81
C ALA A 233 -18.19 8.77 12.55
N LEU A 234 -17.43 7.68 12.59
CA LEU A 234 -16.72 7.17 11.42
C LEU A 234 -17.68 6.61 10.37
N PRO A 235 -17.50 6.97 9.09
CA PRO A 235 -18.36 6.49 8.00
C PRO A 235 -18.36 4.96 7.84
N SER A 236 -17.25 4.31 8.16
CA SER A 236 -17.11 2.85 8.19
C SER A 236 -18.04 2.19 9.22
N ILE A 237 -18.20 2.81 10.38
CA ILE A 237 -19.12 2.32 11.41
C ILE A 237 -20.59 2.50 10.97
N TRP A 238 -20.91 3.55 10.22
CA TRP A 238 -22.27 3.70 9.66
C TRP A 238 -22.56 2.60 8.65
N ALA A 239 -21.59 2.25 7.78
CA ALA A 239 -21.74 1.12 6.85
C ALA A 239 -21.97 -0.22 7.59
N ALA A 240 -21.20 -0.46 8.64
CA ALA A 240 -21.34 -1.67 9.46
C ALA A 240 -22.70 -1.72 10.19
N ARG A 241 -23.14 -0.60 10.77
CA ARG A 241 -24.46 -0.49 11.41
C ARG A 241 -25.61 -0.73 10.44
N ALA A 242 -25.49 -0.22 9.21
CA ALA A 242 -26.50 -0.45 8.17
C ALA A 242 -26.66 -1.95 7.86
N LEU A 243 -25.54 -2.66 7.69
CA LEU A 243 -25.56 -4.10 7.44
C LEU A 243 -26.04 -4.89 8.65
N ALA A 244 -25.62 -4.53 9.87
CA ALA A 244 -26.07 -5.17 11.09
C ALA A 244 -27.59 -5.01 11.30
N ALA A 245 -28.14 -3.82 11.01
CA ALA A 245 -29.58 -3.60 11.07
C ALA A 245 -30.35 -4.45 10.04
N ALA A 246 -29.82 -4.58 8.82
CA ALA A 246 -30.40 -5.43 7.79
C ALA A 246 -30.33 -6.93 8.17
N ALA A 247 -29.22 -7.36 8.77
CA ALA A 247 -29.04 -8.74 9.25
C ALA A 247 -30.03 -9.12 10.38
N ARG A 248 -30.40 -8.14 11.23
CA ARG A 248 -31.45 -8.31 12.26
C ARG A 248 -32.89 -8.28 11.71
N GLY A 249 -33.06 -8.18 10.40
CA GLY A 249 -34.38 -8.08 9.79
C GLY A 249 -35.07 -6.70 9.97
N ALA A 250 -34.31 -5.65 10.31
CA ALA A 250 -34.79 -4.30 10.49
C ALA A 250 -34.26 -3.33 9.41
N PRO A 251 -34.61 -3.51 8.12
CA PRO A 251 -34.04 -2.70 7.02
C PRO A 251 -34.36 -1.21 7.14
N GLY A 252 -35.47 -0.83 7.78
CA GLY A 252 -35.78 0.56 8.06
C GLY A 252 -34.73 1.25 8.93
N ALA A 253 -34.14 0.52 9.88
CA ALA A 253 -33.05 1.06 10.71
C ALA A 253 -31.72 1.22 9.95
N ALA A 254 -31.55 0.53 8.82
CA ALA A 254 -30.37 0.70 7.95
C ALA A 254 -30.42 2.00 7.13
N ALA A 255 -31.60 2.58 6.93
CA ALA A 255 -31.79 3.76 6.06
C ALA A 255 -31.01 4.98 6.56
N GLY A 256 -31.07 5.28 7.87
CA GLY A 256 -30.39 6.43 8.47
C GLY A 256 -28.86 6.38 8.29
N PRO A 257 -28.18 5.33 8.74
CA PRO A 257 -26.74 5.17 8.54
C PRO A 257 -26.31 5.16 7.07
N THR A 258 -27.10 4.54 6.17
CA THR A 258 -26.82 4.53 4.73
C THR A 258 -26.93 5.93 4.13
N ALA A 259 -28.01 6.67 4.47
CA ALA A 259 -28.19 8.06 4.03
C ALA A 259 -27.08 8.97 4.56
N GLY A 260 -26.69 8.82 5.82
CA GLY A 260 -25.58 9.57 6.41
C GLY A 260 -24.26 9.31 5.67
N LEU A 261 -23.96 8.05 5.33
CA LEU A 261 -22.78 7.67 4.58
C LEU A 261 -22.78 8.29 3.17
N LEU A 262 -23.88 8.20 2.45
CA LEU A 262 -24.02 8.78 1.12
C LEU A 262 -23.90 10.31 1.15
N LEU A 263 -24.49 10.95 2.16
CA LEU A 263 -24.37 12.38 2.37
C LEU A 263 -22.92 12.79 2.64
N ALA A 264 -22.22 12.07 3.52
CA ALA A 264 -20.80 12.31 3.78
C ALA A 264 -19.96 12.17 2.50
N GLY A 265 -20.25 11.15 1.68
CA GLY A 265 -19.64 10.97 0.37
C GLY A 265 -19.93 12.15 -0.57
N ALA A 266 -21.18 12.57 -0.67
CA ALA A 266 -21.57 13.71 -1.50
C ALA A 266 -20.91 15.03 -1.03
N LEU A 267 -20.84 15.26 0.28
CA LEU A 267 -20.18 16.43 0.86
C LEU A 267 -18.67 16.43 0.59
N SER A 268 -18.01 15.28 0.70
CA SER A 268 -16.56 15.16 0.38
C SER A 268 -16.28 15.47 -1.09
N MET A 269 -17.14 15.00 -1.99
CA MET A 269 -17.04 15.31 -3.43
C MET A 269 -17.35 16.78 -3.73
N ALA A 270 -18.35 17.36 -3.08
CA ALA A 270 -18.65 18.79 -3.19
C ALA A 270 -17.49 19.66 -2.68
N LEU A 271 -16.84 19.25 -1.59
CA LEU A 271 -15.63 19.90 -1.08
C LEU A 271 -14.50 19.84 -2.11
N ALA A 272 -14.27 18.68 -2.74
CA ALA A 272 -13.28 18.54 -3.80
C ALA A 272 -13.52 19.51 -4.97
N VAL A 273 -14.78 19.62 -5.42
CA VAL A 273 -15.19 20.56 -6.47
C VAL A 273 -14.96 22.02 -6.05
N ALA A 274 -15.34 22.36 -4.82
CA ALA A 274 -15.18 23.72 -4.30
C ALA A 274 -13.71 24.13 -4.16
N VAL A 275 -12.87 23.22 -3.65
CA VAL A 275 -11.42 23.44 -3.52
C VAL A 275 -10.75 23.51 -4.89
N ALA A 276 -11.15 22.65 -5.83
CA ALA A 276 -10.63 22.67 -7.20
C ALA A 276 -10.93 23.98 -7.92
N GLY A 277 -12.15 24.51 -7.74
CA GLY A 277 -12.56 25.80 -8.33
C GLY A 277 -11.70 26.98 -7.88
N ARG A 278 -11.05 26.89 -6.70
CA ARG A 278 -10.22 27.96 -6.14
C ARG A 278 -8.73 27.72 -6.28
N GLY A 279 -8.26 26.48 -6.29
CA GLY A 279 -6.85 26.14 -6.11
C GLY A 279 -6.21 25.32 -7.21
N LEU A 280 -6.97 24.69 -8.11
CA LEU A 280 -6.42 23.75 -9.10
C LEU A 280 -5.42 24.42 -10.07
N GLU A 281 -5.76 25.58 -10.60
CA GLU A 281 -4.87 26.28 -11.55
C GLU A 281 -3.57 26.75 -10.88
N ALA A 282 -3.67 27.27 -9.64
CA ALA A 282 -2.49 27.61 -8.84
C ALA A 282 -1.62 26.41 -8.52
N ALA A 283 -2.21 25.28 -8.16
CA ALA A 283 -1.50 24.05 -7.90
C ALA A 283 -0.81 23.50 -9.16
N GLN A 284 -1.49 23.50 -10.30
CA GLN A 284 -0.93 23.09 -11.58
C GLN A 284 0.20 24.01 -12.05
N ALA A 285 0.05 25.34 -11.90
CA ALA A 285 1.10 26.31 -12.26
C ALA A 285 2.35 26.10 -11.42
N ARG A 286 2.22 25.82 -10.13
CA ARG A 286 3.35 25.54 -9.24
C ARG A 286 4.09 24.28 -9.59
N VAL A 287 3.37 23.21 -9.96
CA VAL A 287 3.99 21.94 -10.37
C VAL A 287 4.66 22.06 -11.75
N ALA A 288 4.07 22.85 -12.66
CA ALA A 288 4.59 23.09 -13.99
C ALA A 288 5.79 24.06 -14.00
N SER A 289 5.98 24.86 -12.92
CA SER A 289 7.11 25.80 -12.85
C SER A 289 8.43 25.05 -13.06
N PRO A 290 9.27 25.49 -14.03
CA PRO A 290 10.54 24.85 -14.29
C PRO A 290 11.33 24.82 -12.98
N ARG A 291 11.80 23.66 -12.56
CA ARG A 291 12.81 23.60 -11.51
C ARG A 291 13.92 24.54 -11.98
N PRO A 292 14.36 25.52 -11.17
CA PRO A 292 15.60 26.19 -11.49
C PRO A 292 16.59 25.05 -11.71
N ARG A 293 16.99 24.85 -12.97
CA ARG A 293 18.09 23.95 -13.28
C ARG A 293 19.18 24.43 -12.34
N ALA A 294 19.39 23.71 -11.23
CA ALA A 294 20.62 23.92 -10.50
C ALA A 294 21.66 23.89 -11.60
N ARG A 295 22.22 25.08 -11.91
CA ARG A 295 23.36 25.17 -12.80
C ARG A 295 24.22 24.03 -12.31
N ARG A 296 24.24 22.94 -13.07
CA ARG A 296 25.18 21.87 -12.82
C ARG A 296 26.48 22.66 -12.77
N ALA A 297 26.95 22.94 -11.57
CA ALA A 297 28.35 23.20 -11.38
C ALA A 297 28.95 22.06 -12.16
N ILE A 298 29.48 22.38 -13.32
CA ILE A 298 30.26 21.45 -14.14
C ILE A 298 31.21 20.93 -13.09
N ALA A 299 30.86 19.74 -12.53
CA ALA A 299 31.70 19.10 -11.56
C ALA A 299 33.00 18.98 -12.34
N ARG A 300 33.97 19.77 -11.93
CA ARG A 300 35.31 19.74 -12.52
C ARG A 300 35.61 18.27 -12.63
N ALA A 301 35.71 17.79 -13.87
CA ALA A 301 36.10 16.41 -14.13
C ALA A 301 37.29 16.17 -13.19
N PRO A 302 37.25 15.13 -12.34
CA PRO A 302 38.35 14.86 -11.45
C PRO A 302 39.58 14.83 -12.34
N VAL A 303 40.56 15.68 -12.04
CA VAL A 303 41.80 15.79 -12.78
C VAL A 303 42.29 14.37 -13.00
N ALA A 304 42.40 13.98 -14.27
CA ALA A 304 42.91 12.68 -14.68
C ALA A 304 44.31 12.54 -14.09
N GLY A 305 44.45 11.84 -12.97
CA GLY A 305 45.74 11.72 -12.27
C GLY A 305 45.61 11.33 -10.77
N ALA A 306 44.43 11.54 -10.13
CA ALA A 306 44.26 10.95 -8.82
C ALA A 306 44.12 9.43 -8.99
N PRO A 307 44.94 8.58 -8.35
CA PRO A 307 44.76 7.13 -8.43
C PRO A 307 43.37 6.84 -7.94
N ALA A 308 42.47 6.46 -8.86
CA ALA A 308 41.14 5.98 -8.52
C ALA A 308 41.39 4.83 -7.55
N ARG A 309 41.26 5.11 -6.24
CA ARG A 309 41.22 4.04 -5.24
C ARG A 309 40.19 3.07 -5.81
N ARG A 310 40.63 1.86 -6.11
CA ARG A 310 39.81 0.76 -6.65
C ARG A 310 38.76 0.38 -5.61
N ALA A 311 37.87 1.31 -5.32
CA ALA A 311 36.61 0.98 -4.68
C ALA A 311 35.94 0.03 -5.67
N GLY A 312 35.88 -1.26 -5.31
CA GLY A 312 35.39 -2.28 -6.22
C GLY A 312 34.05 -1.86 -6.81
N ILE A 313 33.78 -2.17 -8.06
CA ILE A 313 32.57 -1.78 -8.82
C ILE A 313 31.30 -2.02 -8.00
N THR A 314 31.27 -3.11 -7.23
CA THR A 314 30.18 -3.44 -6.29
C THR A 314 29.93 -2.32 -5.27
N ARG A 315 31.00 -1.78 -4.64
CA ARG A 315 30.89 -0.69 -3.67
C ARG A 315 30.39 0.61 -4.32
N ALA A 316 30.79 0.85 -5.57
CA ALA A 316 30.32 2.01 -6.31
C ALA A 316 28.81 1.92 -6.62
N ILE A 317 28.31 0.74 -7.02
CA ILE A 317 26.89 0.48 -7.24
C ILE A 317 26.11 0.65 -5.94
N LEU A 318 26.55 0.04 -4.83
CA LEU A 318 25.93 0.12 -3.51
C LEU A 318 25.78 1.58 -3.03
N THR A 319 26.90 2.32 -3.06
CA THR A 319 26.89 3.71 -2.58
C THR A 319 26.07 4.62 -3.48
N ARG A 320 26.06 4.37 -4.79
CA ARG A 320 25.22 5.08 -5.74
C ARG A 320 23.74 4.85 -5.44
N ASP A 321 23.33 3.60 -5.32
CA ASP A 321 21.93 3.22 -5.14
C ASP A 321 21.38 3.69 -3.81
N ALA A 322 22.13 3.50 -2.72
CA ALA A 322 21.75 4.01 -1.41
C ALA A 322 21.60 5.55 -1.42
N ARG A 323 22.55 6.27 -2.02
CA ARG A 323 22.47 7.74 -2.14
C ARG A 323 21.31 8.21 -3.02
N LEU A 324 21.04 7.51 -4.12
CA LEU A 324 19.92 7.84 -4.99
C LEU A 324 18.59 7.64 -4.25
N PHE A 325 18.44 6.52 -3.55
CA PHE A 325 17.25 6.20 -2.78
C PHE A 325 17.02 7.22 -1.65
N LEU A 326 18.03 7.51 -0.85
CA LEU A 326 17.95 8.45 0.27
C LEU A 326 17.77 9.91 -0.18
N ARG A 327 18.17 10.26 -1.40
CA ARG A 327 17.98 11.60 -1.97
C ARG A 327 16.62 11.81 -2.63
N ASP A 328 15.94 10.74 -3.00
CA ASP A 328 14.58 10.82 -3.56
C ASP A 328 13.57 10.71 -2.43
N TRP A 329 13.14 11.88 -1.94
CA TRP A 329 12.19 11.96 -0.83
C TRP A 329 10.87 11.25 -1.13
N THR A 330 10.41 11.23 -2.37
CA THR A 330 9.18 10.53 -2.76
C THR A 330 9.29 9.02 -2.57
N MET A 331 10.45 8.46 -2.90
CA MET A 331 10.75 7.04 -2.66
C MET A 331 10.87 6.72 -1.18
N LEU A 332 11.62 7.53 -0.46
CA LEU A 332 11.84 7.34 0.97
C LEU A 332 10.52 7.45 1.74
N SER A 333 9.67 8.43 1.41
CA SER A 333 8.37 8.60 2.06
C SER A 333 7.41 7.44 1.81
N ASP A 334 7.39 6.87 0.60
CA ASP A 334 6.55 5.70 0.29
C ASP A 334 6.98 4.48 1.13
N VAL A 335 8.29 4.27 1.29
CA VAL A 335 8.83 3.18 2.11
C VAL A 335 8.58 3.41 3.60
N LEU A 336 8.79 4.64 4.07
CA LEU A 336 8.50 4.99 5.47
C LEU A 336 7.00 4.88 5.78
N MET A 337 6.15 5.27 4.83
CA MET A 337 4.70 5.11 4.95
C MET A 337 4.31 3.64 5.03
N SER A 338 4.86 2.78 4.16
CA SER A 338 4.65 1.34 4.23
C SER A 338 5.12 0.77 5.56
N ALA A 339 6.31 1.17 6.02
CA ALA A 339 6.84 0.75 7.31
C ALA A 339 5.94 1.19 8.47
N ALA A 340 5.47 2.44 8.48
CA ALA A 340 4.57 2.95 9.51
C ALA A 340 3.22 2.22 9.50
N LEU A 341 2.65 1.91 8.32
CA LEU A 341 1.40 1.16 8.22
C LEU A 341 1.52 -0.24 8.84
N TRP A 342 2.59 -0.95 8.54
CA TRP A 342 2.81 -2.30 9.08
C TRP A 342 3.18 -2.31 10.56
N THR A 343 3.80 -1.24 11.08
CA THR A 343 4.04 -1.08 12.52
C THR A 343 2.77 -0.82 13.32
N LEU A 344 1.64 -0.46 12.67
CA LEU A 344 0.35 -0.33 13.33
C LEU A 344 -0.31 -1.68 13.66
N LEU A 345 0.02 -2.72 12.90
CA LEU A 345 -0.66 -4.01 12.99
C LEU A 345 -0.65 -4.63 14.40
N PRO A 346 0.47 -4.61 15.17
CA PRO A 346 0.50 -5.13 16.53
C PRO A 346 -0.45 -4.40 17.47
N PHE A 347 -0.63 -3.11 17.25
CA PHE A 347 -1.42 -2.27 18.13
C PHE A 347 -2.94 -2.41 17.89
N VAL A 348 -3.33 -2.85 16.70
CA VAL A 348 -4.71 -3.28 16.43
C VAL A 348 -5.03 -4.57 17.19
N GLY A 349 -4.01 -5.40 17.45
CA GLY A 349 -4.13 -6.65 18.20
C GLY A 349 -3.93 -6.56 19.72
N LEU A 350 -3.69 -5.36 20.28
CA LEU A 350 -3.48 -5.17 21.73
C LEU A 350 -4.70 -5.54 22.60
N SER A 351 -5.87 -5.73 21.98
CA SER A 351 -7.05 -6.28 22.64
C SER A 351 -7.01 -7.81 22.76
N LEU A 352 -5.92 -8.49 22.37
CA LEU A 352 -5.82 -9.95 22.49
C LEU A 352 -5.49 -10.37 23.93
N PRO A 353 -6.01 -11.53 24.40
CA PRO A 353 -5.80 -12.01 25.76
C PRO A 353 -4.33 -12.06 26.14
N ALA A 354 -4.04 -11.77 27.40
CA ALA A 354 -2.71 -11.90 27.99
C ALA A 354 -2.11 -13.29 27.67
N GLY A 355 -0.90 -13.31 27.10
CA GLY A 355 -0.22 -14.54 26.63
C GLY A 355 -0.14 -14.70 25.11
N ARG A 356 -0.92 -13.97 24.31
CA ARG A 356 -0.82 -13.96 22.83
C ARG A 356 -0.01 -12.78 22.28
N GLY A 357 0.41 -11.85 23.15
CA GLY A 357 1.18 -10.67 22.77
C GLY A 357 2.43 -11.01 21.96
N PRO A 358 3.33 -11.90 22.39
CA PRO A 358 4.55 -12.23 21.65
C PRO A 358 4.30 -12.77 20.25
N LEU A 359 3.14 -13.43 20.04
CA LEU A 359 2.72 -14.00 18.77
C LEU A 359 2.35 -12.90 17.76
N VAL A 360 1.53 -11.95 18.21
CA VAL A 360 1.07 -10.83 17.37
C VAL A 360 2.24 -9.93 16.99
N ASP A 361 3.14 -9.69 17.94
CA ASP A 361 4.34 -8.85 17.74
C ASP A 361 5.29 -9.48 16.72
N GLY A 362 5.53 -10.79 16.85
CA GLY A 362 6.35 -11.55 15.91
C GLY A 362 5.76 -11.53 14.50
N LEU A 363 4.44 -11.70 14.37
CA LEU A 363 3.73 -11.67 13.08
C LEU A 363 3.76 -10.29 12.44
N ALA A 364 3.61 -9.24 13.22
CA ALA A 364 3.66 -7.88 12.72
C ALA A 364 5.05 -7.49 12.23
N LEU A 365 6.08 -7.87 12.98
CA LEU A 365 7.45 -7.63 12.58
C LEU A 365 7.82 -8.42 11.31
N LEU A 366 7.29 -9.63 11.19
CA LEU A 366 7.41 -10.47 10.01
C LEU A 366 6.75 -9.82 8.79
N ALA A 367 5.49 -9.39 8.92
CA ALA A 367 4.76 -8.72 7.85
C ALA A 367 5.45 -7.42 7.41
N LEU A 368 5.95 -6.65 8.38
CA LEU A 368 6.76 -5.46 8.13
C LEU A 368 8.01 -5.80 7.33
N ALA A 369 8.77 -6.83 7.72
CA ALA A 369 10.00 -7.23 7.05
C ALA A 369 9.74 -7.62 5.59
N VAL A 370 8.67 -8.41 5.35
CA VAL A 370 8.28 -8.84 4.01
C VAL A 370 7.82 -7.66 3.15
N ALA A 371 6.97 -6.79 3.68
CA ALA A 371 6.48 -5.61 2.97
C ALA A 371 7.60 -4.64 2.62
N LEU A 372 8.46 -4.32 3.60
CA LEU A 372 9.59 -3.40 3.44
C LEU A 372 10.61 -3.92 2.43
N GLY A 373 10.98 -5.20 2.54
CA GLY A 373 11.94 -5.82 1.62
C GLY A 373 11.45 -5.78 0.19
N TYR A 374 10.18 -6.11 -0.02
CA TYR A 374 9.57 -6.05 -1.33
C TYR A 374 9.52 -4.61 -1.88
N GLU A 375 9.04 -3.65 -1.08
CA GLU A 375 8.83 -2.26 -1.50
C GLU A 375 10.13 -1.58 -1.95
N VAL A 376 11.23 -1.83 -1.24
CA VAL A 376 12.55 -1.29 -1.59
C VAL A 376 13.12 -1.98 -2.82
N ALA A 377 13.09 -3.31 -2.87
CA ALA A 377 13.78 -4.07 -3.90
C ALA A 377 13.05 -4.03 -5.26
N ALA A 378 11.72 -4.03 -5.28
CA ALA A 378 10.96 -3.99 -6.52
C ALA A 378 11.18 -2.70 -7.33
N ARG A 379 11.60 -1.63 -6.66
CA ARG A 379 11.92 -0.35 -7.28
C ARG A 379 13.39 -0.22 -7.69
N ALA A 380 14.28 -1.04 -7.17
CA ALA A 380 15.73 -0.90 -7.36
C ALA A 380 16.18 -0.98 -8.83
N LEU A 381 15.51 -1.78 -9.66
CA LEU A 381 15.81 -1.91 -11.09
C LEU A 381 15.11 -0.84 -11.94
N PRO A 382 13.78 -0.62 -11.83
CA PRO A 382 13.09 0.42 -12.59
C PRO A 382 13.62 1.82 -12.30
N PHE A 383 14.19 2.04 -11.12
CA PHE A 383 14.77 3.32 -10.71
C PHE A 383 15.96 3.74 -11.58
N GLU A 384 16.65 2.81 -12.20
CA GLU A 384 17.76 3.12 -13.12
C GLU A 384 17.30 3.82 -14.40
N ARG A 385 16.01 3.71 -14.77
CA ARG A 385 15.44 4.27 -16.00
C ARG A 385 16.27 3.84 -17.24
N GLU A 386 16.42 4.74 -18.18
CA GLU A 386 17.25 4.54 -19.39
C GLU A 386 18.75 4.39 -19.07
N GLY A 387 19.21 4.86 -17.90
CA GLY A 387 20.58 4.64 -17.42
C GLY A 387 20.95 3.16 -17.24
N GLY A 388 19.95 2.25 -17.20
CA GLY A 388 20.18 0.82 -17.22
C GLY A 388 20.91 0.30 -18.48
N ALA A 389 20.90 1.05 -19.59
CA ALA A 389 21.63 0.72 -20.81
C ALA A 389 23.17 0.70 -20.59
N TRP A 390 23.68 1.56 -19.71
CA TRP A 390 25.11 1.64 -19.38
C TRP A 390 25.66 0.36 -18.72
N ARG A 391 24.78 -0.52 -18.21
CA ARG A 391 25.18 -1.82 -17.64
C ARG A 391 25.95 -2.69 -18.63
N ARG A 392 25.60 -2.62 -19.92
CA ARG A 392 26.27 -3.40 -20.98
C ARG A 392 27.70 -2.97 -21.23
N LEU A 393 28.01 -1.71 -20.94
CA LEU A 393 29.35 -1.15 -21.08
C LEU A 393 30.22 -1.44 -19.84
N ALA A 394 29.61 -1.83 -18.72
CA ALA A 394 30.34 -2.18 -17.51
C ALA A 394 30.79 -3.66 -17.56
N PRO A 395 32.05 -3.97 -17.27
CA PRO A 395 32.56 -5.34 -17.27
C PRO A 395 32.10 -6.11 -16.01
N VAL A 396 30.78 -6.21 -15.81
CA VAL A 396 30.18 -6.83 -14.64
C VAL A 396 29.15 -7.87 -15.09
N SER A 397 29.25 -9.09 -14.58
CA SER A 397 28.27 -10.14 -14.86
C SER A 397 26.89 -9.76 -14.28
N ALA A 398 25.81 -10.22 -14.94
CA ALA A 398 24.44 -9.97 -14.49
C ALA A 398 24.20 -10.48 -13.04
N TRP A 399 24.82 -11.58 -12.67
CA TRP A 399 24.77 -12.11 -11.30
C TRP A 399 25.39 -11.17 -10.26
N ARG A 400 26.61 -10.68 -10.53
CA ARG A 400 27.25 -9.68 -9.63
C ARG A 400 26.44 -8.40 -9.53
N TRP A 401 25.83 -7.97 -10.64
CA TRP A 401 24.94 -6.82 -10.64
C TRP A 401 23.71 -7.05 -9.76
N THR A 402 23.07 -8.22 -9.90
CA THR A 402 21.89 -8.61 -9.08
C THR A 402 22.24 -8.64 -7.59
N LEU A 403 23.38 -9.24 -7.23
CA LEU A 403 23.83 -9.27 -5.83
C LEU A 403 24.16 -7.86 -5.30
N ALA A 404 24.76 -7.00 -6.11
CA ALA A 404 25.01 -5.61 -5.73
C ALA A 404 23.69 -4.83 -5.49
N LYS A 405 22.67 -5.08 -6.32
CA LYS A 405 21.32 -4.51 -6.12
C LYS A 405 20.65 -5.04 -4.86
N LEU A 406 20.74 -6.35 -4.62
CA LEU A 406 20.23 -6.96 -3.38
C LEU A 406 20.86 -6.32 -2.14
N ALA A 407 22.18 -6.21 -2.13
CA ALA A 407 22.92 -5.63 -1.02
C ALA A 407 22.61 -4.13 -0.85
N GLY A 408 22.43 -3.37 -1.96
CA GLY A 408 22.01 -1.97 -1.93
C GLY A 408 20.62 -1.78 -1.35
N ALA A 409 19.68 -2.64 -1.72
CA ALA A 409 18.33 -2.64 -1.19
C ALA A 409 18.33 -3.05 0.30
N ALA A 410 19.14 -4.04 0.69
CA ALA A 410 19.29 -4.45 2.08
C ALA A 410 19.88 -3.34 2.95
N LEU A 411 20.85 -2.58 2.45
CA LEU A 411 21.46 -1.44 3.15
C LEU A 411 20.45 -0.34 3.47
N VAL A 412 19.38 -0.23 2.69
CA VAL A 412 18.28 0.71 2.95
C VAL A 412 17.22 0.07 3.85
N ALA A 413 16.79 -1.14 3.54
CA ALA A 413 15.66 -1.77 4.21
C ALA A 413 15.99 -2.25 5.64
N ALA A 414 17.17 -2.82 5.87
CA ALA A 414 17.50 -3.39 7.18
C ALA A 414 17.57 -2.33 8.31
N PRO A 415 18.18 -1.15 8.14
CA PRO A 415 18.12 -0.11 9.17
C PRO A 415 16.69 0.36 9.45
N ILE A 416 15.84 0.51 8.43
CA ILE A 416 14.44 0.90 8.60
C ILE A 416 13.69 -0.17 9.39
N LEU A 417 13.90 -1.46 9.07
CA LEU A 417 13.31 -2.56 9.82
C LEU A 417 13.74 -2.55 11.29
N LEU A 418 15.02 -2.33 11.56
CA LEU A 418 15.54 -2.27 12.94
C LEU A 418 14.92 -1.11 13.72
N VAL A 419 14.86 0.08 13.14
CA VAL A 419 14.22 1.25 13.79
C VAL A 419 12.74 0.99 14.02
N ALA A 420 12.03 0.45 13.03
CA ALA A 420 10.61 0.13 13.15
C ALA A 420 10.35 -1.00 14.16
N SER A 421 11.26 -1.99 14.27
CA SER A 421 11.15 -3.04 15.28
C SER A 421 11.28 -2.50 16.71
N LEU A 422 12.16 -1.52 16.92
CA LEU A 422 12.27 -0.82 18.20
C LEU A 422 11.01 0.02 18.49
N ALA A 423 10.45 0.66 17.47
CA ALA A 423 9.19 1.41 17.61
C ALA A 423 8.00 0.51 17.98
N ILE A 424 8.05 -0.79 17.67
CA ILE A 424 7.09 -1.81 18.13
C ILE A 424 7.45 -2.28 19.54
N ALA A 425 8.72 -2.65 19.78
CA ALA A 425 9.16 -3.31 21.01
C ALA A 425 9.05 -2.40 22.24
N LEU A 426 9.38 -1.11 22.10
CA LEU A 426 9.41 -0.17 23.23
C LEU A 426 8.02 0.06 23.86
N PRO A 427 6.96 0.40 23.11
CA PRO A 427 5.63 0.57 23.68
C PRO A 427 5.03 -0.72 24.25
N LEU A 428 5.32 -1.86 23.63
CA LEU A 428 4.86 -3.17 24.07
C LEU A 428 5.69 -3.76 25.20
N ARG A 429 6.74 -3.05 25.65
CA ARG A 429 7.64 -3.48 26.73
C ARG A 429 8.21 -4.89 26.51
N LEU A 430 8.51 -5.24 25.24
CA LEU A 430 9.11 -6.52 24.93
C LEU A 430 10.49 -6.63 25.57
N GLY A 431 10.74 -7.75 26.25
CA GLY A 431 12.07 -8.06 26.76
C GLY A 431 13.08 -8.26 25.62
N PRO A 432 14.39 -7.98 25.83
CA PRO A 432 15.41 -8.10 24.80
C PRO A 432 15.44 -9.48 24.10
N GLY A 433 15.19 -10.56 24.86
CA GLY A 433 15.14 -11.91 24.33
C GLY A 433 13.97 -12.13 23.35
N ALA A 434 12.78 -11.63 23.67
CA ALA A 434 11.60 -11.72 22.79
C ALA A 434 11.80 -10.90 21.51
N TRP A 435 12.34 -9.69 21.62
CA TRP A 435 12.68 -8.85 20.48
C TRP A 435 13.73 -9.51 19.56
N LEU A 436 14.82 -10.04 20.12
CA LEU A 436 15.84 -10.76 19.35
C LEU A 436 15.26 -12.01 18.68
N SER A 437 14.42 -12.79 19.37
CA SER A 437 13.79 -13.97 18.79
C SER A 437 12.87 -13.60 17.60
N ALA A 438 12.14 -12.50 17.66
CA ALA A 438 11.35 -11.99 16.55
C ALA A 438 12.22 -11.57 15.35
N LEU A 439 13.39 -10.96 15.59
CA LEU A 439 14.34 -10.59 14.56
C LEU A 439 14.98 -11.78 13.85
N THR A 440 15.15 -12.93 14.53
CA THR A 440 15.69 -14.16 13.90
C THR A 440 14.82 -14.69 12.76
N LEU A 441 13.54 -14.37 12.76
CA LEU A 441 12.61 -14.66 11.66
C LEU A 441 12.47 -13.48 10.69
N ALA A 442 12.39 -12.26 11.21
CA ALA A 442 12.15 -11.07 10.40
C ALA A 442 13.30 -10.75 9.44
N LEU A 443 14.57 -10.92 9.85
CA LEU A 443 15.72 -10.65 8.98
C LEU A 443 15.83 -11.63 7.80
N PRO A 444 15.71 -12.96 7.98
CA PRO A 444 15.61 -13.88 6.86
C PRO A 444 14.41 -13.61 5.93
N ALA A 445 13.26 -13.27 6.51
CA ALA A 445 12.08 -12.90 5.74
C ALA A 445 12.32 -11.63 4.89
N LEU A 446 12.99 -10.63 5.43
CA LEU A 446 13.45 -9.46 4.69
C LEU A 446 14.35 -9.86 3.51
N GLY A 447 15.32 -10.75 3.74
CA GLY A 447 16.24 -11.21 2.72
C GLY A 447 15.52 -11.88 1.54
N LEU A 448 14.57 -12.78 1.81
CA LEU A 448 13.74 -13.42 0.80
C LEU A 448 12.83 -12.41 0.08
N ALA A 449 12.24 -11.48 0.81
CA ALA A 449 11.39 -10.44 0.26
C ALA A 449 12.15 -9.49 -0.67
N LEU A 450 13.40 -9.16 -0.35
CA LEU A 450 14.30 -8.40 -1.22
C LEU A 450 14.57 -9.14 -2.54
N ALA A 451 14.85 -10.46 -2.49
CA ALA A 451 15.08 -11.26 -3.68
C ALA A 451 13.83 -11.32 -4.59
N VAL A 452 12.65 -11.54 -4.01
CA VAL A 452 11.38 -11.57 -4.73
C VAL A 452 11.01 -10.18 -5.26
N GLY A 453 11.29 -9.13 -4.51
CA GLY A 453 11.11 -7.75 -4.95
C GLY A 453 11.95 -7.42 -6.18
N LEU A 454 13.23 -7.80 -6.20
CA LEU A 454 14.09 -7.64 -7.36
C LEU A 454 13.57 -8.38 -8.59
N LEU A 455 13.08 -9.62 -8.42
CA LEU A 455 12.44 -10.38 -9.48
C LEU A 455 11.25 -9.63 -10.07
N SER A 456 10.36 -9.12 -9.21
CA SER A 456 9.19 -8.35 -9.61
C SER A 456 9.58 -7.07 -10.36
N GLY A 457 10.61 -6.37 -9.89
CA GLY A 457 11.16 -5.18 -10.56
C GLY A 457 11.76 -5.49 -11.93
N ALA A 458 12.39 -6.65 -12.09
CA ALA A 458 12.99 -7.09 -13.36
C ALA A 458 11.93 -7.48 -14.41
N TRP A 459 10.79 -8.07 -13.99
CA TRP A 459 9.76 -8.58 -14.89
C TRP A 459 8.65 -7.58 -15.18
N PHE A 460 8.27 -6.77 -14.20
CA PHE A 460 7.13 -5.85 -14.28
C PHE A 460 7.52 -4.38 -14.18
N GLY A 461 8.82 -4.10 -14.06
CA GLY A 461 9.34 -2.74 -13.98
C GLY A 461 9.19 -1.99 -15.30
N ASN A 462 8.71 -0.74 -15.22
CA ASN A 462 8.63 0.17 -16.34
C ASN A 462 9.82 1.15 -16.28
N PRO A 463 10.79 1.08 -17.20
CA PRO A 463 11.94 1.99 -17.19
C PRO A 463 11.61 3.42 -17.62
N ARG A 464 10.46 3.62 -18.29
CA ARG A 464 9.99 4.92 -18.79
C ARG A 464 8.98 5.60 -17.85
N TRP A 465 9.08 5.28 -16.56
CA TRP A 465 8.18 5.89 -15.58
C TRP A 465 8.42 7.39 -15.43
N THR A 466 7.36 8.15 -15.32
CA THR A 466 7.37 9.57 -15.01
C THR A 466 6.99 9.82 -13.55
N ASP A 467 6.17 8.94 -12.99
CA ASP A 467 5.75 8.92 -11.59
C ASP A 467 6.35 7.67 -10.90
N PRO A 468 6.94 7.78 -9.70
CA PRO A 468 7.49 6.66 -8.92
C PRO A 468 6.55 5.45 -8.79
N ARG A 469 5.24 5.68 -8.80
CA ARG A 469 4.24 4.63 -8.72
C ARG A 469 4.02 3.90 -10.03
N ALA A 470 4.26 4.56 -11.15
CA ALA A 470 4.22 3.93 -12.46
C ALA A 470 5.43 3.04 -12.74
N MET A 471 6.38 2.93 -11.77
CA MET A 471 7.52 2.01 -11.86
C MET A 471 7.10 0.56 -12.00
N LEU A 472 6.01 0.15 -11.34
CA LEU A 472 5.42 -1.17 -11.49
C LEU A 472 4.03 -1.03 -12.11
N GLY A 473 3.77 -1.77 -13.17
CA GLY A 473 2.44 -1.88 -13.76
C GLY A 473 1.43 -2.49 -12.78
N LEU A 474 0.13 -2.33 -13.02
CA LEU A 474 -0.92 -2.89 -12.16
C LEU A 474 -0.75 -4.40 -11.94
N THR A 475 -0.47 -5.16 -13.00
CA THR A 475 -0.20 -6.59 -12.91
C THR A 475 0.98 -6.89 -11.98
N GLY A 476 2.05 -6.10 -12.07
CA GLY A 476 3.21 -6.24 -11.18
C GLY A 476 2.85 -6.00 -9.72
N ARG A 477 2.00 -5.04 -9.43
CA ARG A 477 1.53 -4.75 -8.06
C ARG A 477 0.66 -5.88 -7.51
N LEU A 478 -0.23 -6.47 -8.33
CA LEU A 478 -1.08 -7.59 -7.92
C LEU A 478 -0.25 -8.87 -7.69
N VAL A 479 0.70 -9.16 -8.59
CA VAL A 479 1.67 -10.26 -8.38
C VAL A 479 2.47 -10.04 -7.09
N ALA A 480 2.90 -8.81 -6.86
CA ALA A 480 3.57 -8.40 -5.66
C ALA A 480 2.77 -8.73 -4.40
N LEU A 481 1.53 -8.31 -4.38
CA LEU A 481 0.65 -8.50 -3.23
C LEU A 481 0.40 -10.00 -2.98
N LEU A 482 0.19 -10.79 -4.03
CA LEU A 482 0.06 -12.24 -3.92
C LEU A 482 1.33 -12.88 -3.34
N LEU A 483 2.50 -12.52 -3.87
CA LEU A 483 3.78 -13.03 -3.38
C LEU A 483 4.04 -12.61 -1.93
N LEU A 484 3.62 -11.41 -1.55
CA LEU A 484 3.73 -10.88 -0.19
C LEU A 484 2.88 -11.70 0.77
N VAL A 485 1.61 -11.94 0.43
CA VAL A 485 0.70 -12.78 1.24
C VAL A 485 1.21 -14.22 1.34
N THR A 486 1.69 -14.78 0.23
CA THR A 486 2.26 -16.14 0.21
C THR A 486 3.50 -16.23 1.11
N GLN A 487 4.38 -15.22 1.08
CA GLN A 487 5.55 -15.18 1.95
C GLN A 487 5.18 -15.04 3.42
N VAL A 488 4.22 -14.18 3.76
CA VAL A 488 3.74 -14.06 5.15
C VAL A 488 3.18 -15.41 5.61
N GLY A 489 2.36 -16.07 4.79
CA GLY A 489 1.83 -17.42 5.09
C GLY A 489 2.94 -18.46 5.28
N LEU A 490 3.96 -18.46 4.42
CA LEU A 490 5.14 -19.33 4.55
C LEU A 490 5.83 -19.12 5.91
N TRP A 491 6.10 -17.87 6.27
CA TRP A 491 6.81 -17.55 7.51
C TRP A 491 5.97 -17.81 8.76
N ILE A 492 4.64 -17.65 8.68
CA ILE A 492 3.72 -18.10 9.73
C ILE A 492 3.83 -19.62 9.90
N GLY A 493 3.87 -20.37 8.80
CA GLY A 493 4.08 -21.82 8.83
C GLY A 493 5.41 -22.22 9.47
N VAL A 494 6.50 -21.54 9.11
CA VAL A 494 7.83 -21.73 9.72
C VAL A 494 7.79 -21.43 11.21
N TRP A 495 7.16 -20.33 11.62
CA TRP A 495 7.02 -19.94 13.02
C TRP A 495 6.20 -20.98 13.82
N LEU A 496 5.05 -21.42 13.30
CA LEU A 496 4.24 -22.47 13.94
C LEU A 496 5.02 -23.78 14.05
N GLY A 497 5.70 -24.18 12.98
CA GLY A 497 6.57 -25.35 12.98
C GLY A 497 7.69 -25.26 14.00
N ALA A 498 8.34 -24.10 14.11
CA ALA A 498 9.37 -23.84 15.10
C ALA A 498 8.83 -23.97 16.54
N HIS A 499 7.62 -23.49 16.83
CA HIS A 499 7.00 -23.63 18.14
C HIS A 499 6.59 -25.07 18.44
N ALA A 500 6.05 -25.80 17.47
CA ALA A 500 5.65 -27.19 17.64
C ALA A 500 6.87 -28.13 17.84
N LEU A 501 7.97 -27.87 17.17
CA LEU A 501 9.18 -28.70 17.21
C LEU A 501 10.20 -28.20 18.24
N GLY A 502 10.05 -26.96 18.74
CA GLY A 502 11.02 -26.27 19.59
C GLY A 502 11.51 -27.05 20.79
N PRO A 503 10.65 -27.75 21.54
CA PRO A 503 11.10 -28.58 22.66
C PRO A 503 12.00 -29.76 22.26
N ARG A 504 12.03 -30.11 20.96
CA ARG A 504 12.77 -31.25 20.40
C ARG A 504 14.03 -30.85 19.64
N LEU A 505 14.20 -29.57 19.32
CA LEU A 505 15.32 -29.09 18.49
C LEU A 505 16.34 -28.29 19.31
N PRO A 506 17.64 -28.45 19.05
CA PRO A 506 18.68 -27.61 19.65
C PRO A 506 18.42 -26.12 19.32
N SER A 507 18.63 -25.24 20.29
CA SER A 507 18.42 -23.79 20.14
C SER A 507 19.17 -23.18 18.95
N GLY A 508 20.37 -23.68 18.64
CA GLY A 508 21.16 -23.25 17.48
C GLY A 508 20.50 -23.56 16.14
N VAL A 509 19.76 -24.68 16.03
CA VAL A 509 19.05 -25.04 14.80
C VAL A 509 17.90 -24.05 14.58
N MET A 510 17.18 -23.69 15.61
CA MET A 510 16.08 -22.73 15.52
C MET A 510 16.54 -21.33 15.08
N LEU A 511 17.77 -20.96 15.43
CA LEU A 511 18.34 -19.68 15.04
C LEU A 511 18.78 -19.67 13.56
N ILE A 512 19.37 -20.77 13.07
CA ILE A 512 20.02 -20.85 11.76
C ILE A 512 19.05 -21.31 10.67
N ALA A 513 18.11 -22.21 10.98
CA ALA A 513 17.21 -22.80 10.00
C ALA A 513 16.40 -21.79 9.18
N PRO A 514 15.82 -20.71 9.78
CA PRO A 514 15.13 -19.68 9.00
C PRO A 514 16.05 -18.97 8.00
N ALA A 515 17.29 -18.68 8.39
CA ALA A 515 18.26 -18.01 7.53
C ALA A 515 18.69 -18.91 6.34
N VAL A 516 18.94 -20.20 6.60
CA VAL A 516 19.25 -21.18 5.55
C VAL A 516 18.07 -21.35 4.60
N LEU A 517 16.85 -21.49 5.13
CA LEU A 517 15.64 -21.61 4.32
C LEU A 517 15.45 -20.36 3.43
N ALA A 518 15.58 -19.16 4.00
CA ALA A 518 15.49 -17.92 3.24
C ALA A 518 16.54 -17.85 2.13
N ALA A 519 17.80 -18.22 2.43
CA ALA A 519 18.88 -18.22 1.45
C ALA A 519 18.60 -19.20 0.30
N LEU A 520 18.16 -20.41 0.60
CA LEU A 520 17.80 -21.41 -0.41
C LEU A 520 16.63 -20.97 -1.29
N LEU A 521 15.56 -20.45 -0.68
CA LEU A 521 14.41 -19.96 -1.42
C LEU A 521 14.71 -18.69 -2.24
N ALA A 522 15.68 -17.88 -1.82
CA ALA A 522 16.11 -16.68 -2.54
C ALA A 522 16.92 -16.98 -3.80
N LEU A 523 17.54 -18.16 -3.92
CA LEU A 523 18.38 -18.52 -5.08
C LEU A 523 17.58 -18.47 -6.39
N ALA A 524 16.38 -19.05 -6.42
CA ALA A 524 15.56 -19.09 -7.62
C ALA A 524 15.16 -17.68 -8.12
N PRO A 525 14.56 -16.79 -7.30
CA PRO A 525 14.25 -15.44 -7.75
C PRO A 525 15.50 -14.62 -8.13
N LEU A 526 16.62 -14.78 -7.47
CA LEU A 526 17.86 -14.10 -7.83
C LEU A 526 18.41 -14.56 -9.17
N GLU A 527 18.43 -15.88 -9.43
CA GLU A 527 18.86 -16.44 -10.71
C GLU A 527 17.94 -16.00 -11.85
N MET A 528 16.61 -16.05 -11.65
CA MET A 528 15.65 -15.56 -12.63
C MET A 528 15.82 -14.06 -12.91
N THR A 529 16.13 -13.26 -11.89
CA THR A 529 16.44 -11.85 -12.03
C THR A 529 17.71 -11.64 -12.86
N ALA A 530 18.79 -12.38 -12.56
CA ALA A 530 20.05 -12.29 -13.29
C ALA A 530 19.87 -12.67 -14.77
N ARG A 531 19.14 -13.77 -15.06
CA ARG A 531 18.81 -14.17 -16.43
C ARG A 531 17.99 -13.12 -17.16
N ARG A 532 17.00 -12.53 -16.50
CA ARG A 532 16.18 -11.46 -17.07
C ARG A 532 17.01 -10.22 -17.38
N ILE A 533 17.89 -9.82 -16.47
CA ILE A 533 18.81 -8.70 -16.67
C ILE A 533 19.74 -8.93 -17.86
N ALA A 534 20.27 -10.17 -18.01
CA ALA A 534 21.12 -10.53 -19.14
C ALA A 534 20.36 -10.50 -20.48
N ALA A 535 19.11 -10.95 -20.49
CA ALA A 535 18.28 -11.06 -21.69
C ALA A 535 17.56 -9.74 -22.07
N THR A 536 17.49 -8.74 -21.18
CA THR A 536 16.71 -7.53 -21.47
C THR A 536 17.48 -6.62 -22.40
N GLU A 537 16.95 -6.45 -23.62
CA GLU A 537 17.32 -5.38 -24.54
C GLU A 537 16.54 -4.13 -24.16
N TRP A 538 17.24 -3.12 -23.68
CA TRP A 538 16.63 -1.81 -23.47
C TRP A 538 16.51 -1.14 -24.85
N PRO A 539 15.32 -0.75 -25.29
CA PRO A 539 15.20 0.01 -26.51
C PRO A 539 16.02 1.29 -26.35
N GLY A 540 16.92 1.51 -27.28
CA GLY A 540 17.74 2.72 -27.39
C GLY A 540 16.89 3.96 -27.60
#